data_75fbf5d526c9660cc8a9db6dadac5cf3
#
_entry.id   75fbf5d526c9660cc8a9db6dadac5cf3
#
_cell.length_a   1.000
_cell.length_b   1.000
_cell.length_c   1.000
_cell.angle_alpha   90.00
_cell.angle_beta   90.00
_cell.angle_gamma   90.00
#
_symmetry.space_group_name_H-M   'P 1'
#
loop_
_entity.id
_entity.type
_entity.pdbx_description
1 polymer ?
#
loop_
_entity_poly.entity_id
_entity_poly.type
_entity_poly.pdbx_seq_one_letter_code
_entity_poly.pdbx_strand_id
1 'polypeptide(L)'
;MGTDLNAPLGQSRKERPARKYDLRRTIGYSSLCIFALAIIGVSGWSAFSPDGLTRAPGAPDGSETTIASSGQAAPLAEPGQPRGNGAASLRPNGAFSGVHVEEMLTNDGATVTKYTPRSRESDGPALISTGSARGQDPRMAALPNEHLLEDSPQGRLPIVGPDGSRPMDQYARPWSGARGVRIGLVVGGLGLSQTGTQRAINELPPEVTLAFAAAGNSLQRWMQEARRDGHEILLQIPMEPFDYPDNDPGPRALRVSLSATKNLAELHRSMGEITNYTGIMNYLGGRFLSEADALEPVMRDLGKRGLLFLDDGTSAQSLSGTLAGAFDVPHGYADLVVDGEISRGAILRKLDELERIARRNGGAIGVASAFDESVETIAKWMEEAGGRGIEFVGVSALVNDPQQR
;
A
#
# COMPACT_ATOMS: atom_id res chain seq x y z
N MET A 1 43.17 -3.24 54.49
CA MET A 1 42.60 -4.14 53.47
C MET A 1 41.18 -4.45 53.89
N GLY A 2 40.20 -3.74 53.41
CA GLY A 2 38.78 -3.99 53.66
C GLY A 2 38.20 -4.75 52.48
N THR A 3 37.84 -6.00 52.66
CA THR A 3 37.13 -6.81 51.70
C THR A 3 35.65 -6.42 51.73
N ASP A 4 35.17 -5.84 50.63
CA ASP A 4 33.77 -5.52 50.45
C ASP A 4 32.97 -6.82 50.21
N LEU A 5 32.25 -7.26 51.23
CA LEU A 5 31.52 -8.52 51.28
C LEU A 5 30.20 -8.50 50.44
N ASN A 6 29.86 -7.37 49.81
CA ASN A 6 28.65 -7.22 49.02
C ASN A 6 28.86 -7.17 47.49
N ALA A 7 30.06 -7.49 47.02
CA ALA A 7 30.32 -7.56 45.58
C ALA A 7 29.92 -8.92 44.98
N PRO A 8 29.17 -9.00 43.88
CA PRO A 8 28.83 -10.28 43.23
C PRO A 8 30.07 -10.98 42.70
N LEU A 9 30.18 -12.24 43.01
CA LEU A 9 31.28 -13.11 42.60
C LEU A 9 31.33 -13.24 41.07
N GLY A 10 32.49 -12.84 40.50
CA GLY A 10 32.79 -13.12 39.08
C GLY A 10 32.82 -11.93 38.13
N GLN A 11 32.62 -10.68 38.57
CA GLN A 11 32.77 -9.53 37.71
C GLN A 11 34.03 -8.70 38.01
N SER A 12 35.09 -8.86 37.20
CA SER A 12 36.18 -7.92 37.16
C SER A 12 35.73 -6.64 36.49
N ARG A 13 35.76 -5.51 37.21
CA ARG A 13 35.44 -4.17 36.70
C ARG A 13 36.49 -3.80 35.63
N LYS A 14 36.11 -3.88 34.34
CA LYS A 14 36.91 -3.29 33.26
C LYS A 14 36.83 -1.78 33.41
N GLU A 15 37.95 -1.15 33.75
CA GLU A 15 38.09 0.31 33.71
C GLU A 15 37.86 0.77 32.27
N ARG A 16 36.86 1.63 32.08
CA ARG A 16 36.62 2.27 30.78
C ARG A 16 37.76 3.26 30.51
N PRO A 17 38.47 3.18 29.37
CA PRO A 17 39.46 4.18 29.02
C PRO A 17 38.81 5.55 28.91
N ALA A 18 39.43 6.58 29.46
CA ALA A 18 39.00 7.96 29.40
C ALA A 18 38.86 8.37 27.92
N ARG A 19 37.69 8.82 27.52
CA ARG A 19 37.39 9.26 26.15
C ARG A 19 38.17 10.51 25.86
N LYS A 20 39.25 10.40 25.05
CA LYS A 20 39.97 11.55 24.54
C LYS A 20 39.08 12.29 23.54
N TYR A 21 38.71 13.51 23.88
CA TYR A 21 37.95 14.38 22.95
C TYR A 21 38.87 14.72 21.77
N ASP A 22 38.43 14.37 20.57
CA ASP A 22 39.17 14.71 19.35
C ASP A 22 38.84 16.15 18.95
N LEU A 23 39.76 17.05 19.29
CA LEU A 23 39.62 18.50 19.10
C LEU A 23 39.42 18.90 17.62
N ARG A 24 39.78 18.01 16.67
CA ARG A 24 39.61 18.25 15.24
C ARG A 24 38.14 18.13 14.80
N ARG A 25 37.34 17.26 15.45
CA ARG A 25 35.90 17.12 15.14
C ARG A 25 35.09 18.31 15.62
N THR A 26 35.42 18.89 16.78
CA THR A 26 34.68 20.05 17.32
C THR A 26 34.88 21.30 16.47
N ILE A 27 36.06 21.51 15.86
CA ILE A 27 36.34 22.64 14.96
C ILE A 27 35.53 22.54 13.67
N GLY A 28 35.31 21.32 13.12
CA GLY A 28 34.51 21.11 11.91
C GLY A 28 33.03 21.48 12.10
N TYR A 29 32.41 21.11 13.22
CA TYR A 29 31.03 21.47 13.51
C TYR A 29 30.80 22.96 13.76
N SER A 30 31.74 23.63 14.40
CA SER A 30 31.68 25.09 14.63
C SER A 30 31.72 25.87 13.32
N SER A 31 32.57 25.44 12.36
CA SER A 31 32.63 26.06 11.03
C SER A 31 31.35 25.87 10.22
N LEU A 32 30.70 24.68 10.30
CA LEU A 32 29.44 24.39 9.61
C LEU A 32 28.27 25.24 10.16
N CYS A 33 28.20 25.42 11.48
CA CYS A 33 27.18 26.26 12.12
C CYS A 33 27.31 27.75 11.73
N ILE A 34 28.55 28.27 11.63
CA ILE A 34 28.81 29.66 11.22
C ILE A 34 28.37 29.86 9.76
N PHE A 35 28.67 28.89 8.88
CA PHE A 35 28.27 28.97 7.48
C PHE A 35 26.72 28.91 7.30
N ALA A 36 26.03 28.08 8.06
CA ALA A 36 24.58 28.01 8.06
C ALA A 36 23.93 29.32 8.54
N LEU A 37 24.45 29.95 9.59
CA LEU A 37 23.98 31.24 10.09
C LEU A 37 24.21 32.37 9.07
N ALA A 38 25.32 32.35 8.32
CA ALA A 38 25.58 33.31 7.27
C ALA A 38 24.59 33.23 6.11
N ILE A 39 24.19 32.00 5.70
CA ILE A 39 23.17 31.78 4.66
C ILE A 39 21.83 32.31 5.12
N ILE A 40 21.42 32.04 6.36
CA ILE A 40 20.14 32.52 6.92
C ILE A 40 20.14 34.06 7.01
N GLY A 41 21.26 34.67 7.39
CA GLY A 41 21.42 36.13 7.46
C GLY A 41 21.27 36.80 6.08
N VAL A 42 21.89 36.26 5.03
CA VAL A 42 21.80 36.77 3.66
C VAL A 42 20.40 36.59 3.09
N SER A 43 19.75 35.43 3.34
CA SER A 43 18.37 35.17 2.91
C SER A 43 17.37 36.10 3.60
N GLY A 44 17.53 36.37 4.89
CA GLY A 44 16.72 37.31 5.64
C GLY A 44 16.86 38.77 5.15
N TRP A 45 18.07 39.19 4.83
CA TRP A 45 18.33 40.52 4.30
C TRP A 45 17.66 40.75 2.94
N SER A 46 17.74 39.77 2.02
CA SER A 46 17.12 39.90 0.70
C SER A 46 15.58 39.91 0.74
N ALA A 47 14.98 39.35 1.77
CA ALA A 47 13.50 39.35 1.95
C ALA A 47 12.97 40.68 2.52
N PHE A 48 13.81 41.47 3.20
CA PHE A 48 13.41 42.75 3.81
C PHE A 48 13.94 44.01 3.10
N SER A 49 14.70 43.87 1.98
CA SER A 49 15.19 45.01 1.21
C SER A 49 14.13 45.43 0.18
N PRO A 50 13.65 46.69 0.21
CA PRO A 50 12.57 47.13 -0.70
C PRO A 50 12.99 47.27 -2.18
N ASP A 51 14.27 47.17 -2.51
CA ASP A 51 14.81 47.38 -3.86
C ASP A 51 15.24 46.10 -4.59
N GLY A 52 14.84 44.91 -4.11
CA GLY A 52 15.34 43.61 -4.57
C GLY A 52 14.65 42.96 -5.76
N LEU A 53 13.63 43.57 -6.39
CA LEU A 53 12.92 42.98 -7.53
C LEU A 53 13.02 43.90 -8.75
N THR A 54 14.07 43.80 -9.52
CA THR A 54 14.15 44.35 -10.87
C THR A 54 13.16 43.64 -11.77
N ARG A 55 12.21 44.43 -12.24
CA ARG A 55 11.14 44.12 -13.19
C ARG A 55 11.73 43.55 -14.48
N ALA A 56 11.26 42.37 -14.89
CA ALA A 56 11.57 41.83 -16.20
C ALA A 56 10.96 42.70 -17.31
N PRO A 57 11.64 42.96 -18.42
CA PRO A 57 11.11 43.76 -19.52
C PRO A 57 10.24 42.92 -20.47
N GLY A 58 9.05 43.39 -20.73
CA GLY A 58 8.35 43.22 -22.00
C GLY A 58 7.41 42.01 -22.16
N ALA A 59 6.13 42.25 -21.88
CA ALA A 59 5.06 41.60 -22.64
C ALA A 59 4.24 42.70 -23.34
N PRO A 60 3.85 42.54 -24.62
CA PRO A 60 3.14 43.57 -25.38
C PRO A 60 1.67 43.64 -25.00
N ASP A 61 1.17 44.86 -25.01
CA ASP A 61 -0.24 45.23 -24.88
C ASP A 61 -1.12 44.45 -25.88
N GLY A 62 -2.09 43.73 -25.36
CA GLY A 62 -3.15 43.06 -26.12
C GLY A 62 -4.50 43.63 -25.75
N SER A 63 -5.04 44.39 -26.63
CA SER A 63 -6.32 45.08 -26.77
C SER A 63 -7.50 44.50 -26.00
N GLU A 64 -8.18 45.36 -25.26
CA GLU A 64 -9.58 45.25 -24.83
C GLU A 64 -10.50 45.00 -26.03
N THR A 65 -11.24 43.93 -26.03
CA THR A 65 -12.41 43.76 -26.91
C THR A 65 -13.66 43.74 -26.04
N THR A 66 -14.29 44.88 -26.02
CA THR A 66 -15.64 45.11 -25.51
C THR A 66 -16.61 44.30 -26.38
N ILE A 67 -17.32 43.34 -25.81
CA ILE A 67 -18.48 42.74 -26.49
C ILE A 67 -19.74 43.40 -25.93
N ALA A 68 -20.36 44.18 -26.81
CA ALA A 68 -21.65 44.82 -26.60
C ALA A 68 -22.77 43.78 -26.54
N SER A 69 -23.59 43.90 -25.51
CA SER A 69 -24.92 43.32 -25.39
C SER A 69 -25.83 43.88 -26.50
N SER A 70 -26.42 43.03 -27.30
CA SER A 70 -27.65 43.38 -28.04
C SER A 70 -28.68 42.26 -27.80
N GLY A 71 -29.64 42.61 -26.98
CA GLY A 71 -30.86 41.84 -26.83
C GLY A 71 -31.76 41.98 -28.08
N GLN A 72 -32.42 40.89 -28.40
CA GLN A 72 -33.63 40.96 -29.18
C GLN A 72 -34.57 39.84 -28.78
N ALA A 73 -35.64 40.23 -28.11
CA ALA A 73 -36.83 39.43 -27.88
C ALA A 73 -37.69 39.43 -29.14
N ALA A 74 -38.29 38.30 -29.46
CA ALA A 74 -39.46 38.22 -30.33
C ALA A 74 -40.21 36.90 -30.07
N PRO A 75 -41.49 36.78 -30.44
CA PRO A 75 -42.56 36.84 -29.46
C PRO A 75 -43.36 35.50 -29.38
N LEU A 76 -44.16 35.46 -28.31
CA LEU A 76 -45.19 34.44 -28.05
C LEU A 76 -46.17 34.29 -29.23
N ALA A 77 -46.48 33.04 -29.60
CA ALA A 77 -47.69 32.70 -30.34
C ALA A 77 -48.46 31.65 -29.54
N GLU A 78 -49.66 32.03 -29.16
CA GLU A 78 -50.70 31.21 -28.52
C GLU A 78 -51.53 30.41 -29.56
N PRO A 79 -52.57 29.67 -29.16
CA PRO A 79 -52.68 28.22 -29.36
C PRO A 79 -53.70 27.80 -30.41
N GLY A 80 -53.50 26.70 -31.02
CA GLY A 80 -54.46 26.04 -31.89
C GLY A 80 -54.86 24.65 -31.38
N GLN A 81 -56.08 24.55 -30.94
CA GLN A 81 -56.81 23.29 -30.73
C GLN A 81 -57.47 22.79 -32.01
N PRO A 82 -58.13 21.64 -32.01
CA PRO A 82 -57.68 20.25 -32.19
C PRO A 82 -58.36 19.58 -33.40
N ARG A 83 -57.83 18.46 -33.85
CA ARG A 83 -58.54 17.43 -34.63
C ARG A 83 -57.66 16.18 -34.56
N GLY A 84 -58.05 15.04 -34.02
CA GLY A 84 -59.18 14.22 -34.23
C GLY A 84 -58.68 12.88 -34.73
N ASN A 85 -58.87 11.80 -33.93
CA ASN A 85 -58.97 10.40 -34.33
C ASN A 85 -57.72 9.66 -34.79
N GLY A 86 -57.33 8.71 -33.94
CA GLY A 86 -56.43 7.62 -34.25
C GLY A 86 -56.12 6.82 -32.99
N ALA A 87 -57.10 6.05 -32.47
CA ALA A 87 -56.89 5.10 -31.38
C ALA A 87 -55.95 4.00 -31.84
N ALA A 88 -54.66 4.11 -31.49
CA ALA A 88 -53.79 2.96 -31.43
C ALA A 88 -53.55 2.62 -29.96
N SER A 89 -54.27 1.58 -29.49
CA SER A 89 -54.07 1.00 -28.16
C SER A 89 -52.68 0.39 -28.11
N LEU A 90 -51.71 1.15 -27.66
CA LEU A 90 -50.46 0.58 -27.17
C LEU A 90 -50.73 -0.06 -25.79
N ARG A 91 -50.98 -1.35 -25.81
CA ARG A 91 -50.85 -2.15 -24.59
C ARG A 91 -49.41 -1.98 -24.10
N PRO A 92 -49.14 -1.46 -22.90
CA PRO A 92 -47.83 -1.56 -22.32
C PRO A 92 -47.59 -3.05 -22.02
N ASN A 93 -46.69 -3.66 -22.80
CA ASN A 93 -46.07 -4.90 -22.38
C ASN A 93 -45.45 -4.64 -21.01
N GLY A 94 -45.84 -5.47 -20.04
CA GLY A 94 -45.41 -5.37 -18.65
C GLY A 94 -43.90 -5.26 -18.50
N ALA A 95 -43.45 -4.07 -18.39
CA ALA A 95 -42.10 -3.81 -17.89
C ALA A 95 -42.15 -4.05 -16.38
N PHE A 96 -41.24 -4.85 -15.92
CA PHE A 96 -40.96 -5.20 -14.55
C PHE A 96 -40.77 -3.96 -13.64
N SER A 97 -41.86 -3.36 -13.18
CA SER A 97 -41.78 -2.44 -12.05
C SER A 97 -42.04 -3.29 -10.78
N GLY A 98 -41.09 -3.32 -9.88
CA GLY A 98 -41.18 -4.03 -8.61
C GLY A 98 -42.18 -3.42 -7.62
N VAL A 99 -43.22 -2.77 -8.11
CA VAL A 99 -44.19 -2.05 -7.31
C VAL A 99 -45.61 -2.47 -7.75
N HIS A 100 -46.46 -2.83 -6.79
CA HIS A 100 -47.88 -3.01 -6.98
C HIS A 100 -48.58 -1.67 -6.75
N VAL A 101 -49.38 -1.24 -7.73
CA VAL A 101 -50.08 0.05 -7.70
C VAL A 101 -51.55 -0.21 -7.51
N GLU A 102 -52.14 0.30 -6.43
CA GLU A 102 -53.57 0.26 -6.15
C GLU A 102 -54.13 1.68 -6.14
N GLU A 103 -55.15 1.93 -6.93
CA GLU A 103 -55.93 3.17 -6.88
C GLU A 103 -57.15 2.98 -5.99
N MET A 104 -57.27 3.78 -4.94
CA MET A 104 -58.41 3.80 -4.03
C MET A 104 -59.08 5.17 -4.06
N LEU A 105 -60.40 5.13 -4.23
CA LEU A 105 -61.24 6.33 -4.09
C LEU A 105 -61.52 6.56 -2.62
N THR A 106 -61.21 7.71 -2.10
CA THR A 106 -61.51 8.13 -0.73
C THR A 106 -62.92 8.68 -0.65
N ASN A 107 -63.53 8.65 0.54
CA ASN A 107 -64.91 9.12 0.76
C ASN A 107 -65.15 10.60 0.44
N ASP A 108 -64.13 11.37 0.20
CA ASP A 108 -64.15 12.78 -0.23
C ASP A 108 -64.05 12.95 -1.77
N GLY A 109 -64.04 11.82 -2.51
CA GLY A 109 -63.96 11.84 -3.97
C GLY A 109 -62.59 11.99 -4.56
N ALA A 110 -61.52 11.96 -3.73
CA ALA A 110 -60.14 12.01 -4.20
C ALA A 110 -59.60 10.59 -4.51
N THR A 111 -58.88 10.45 -5.63
CA THR A 111 -58.21 9.19 -5.98
C THR A 111 -56.81 9.21 -5.36
N VAL A 112 -56.54 8.22 -4.47
CA VAL A 112 -55.22 8.02 -3.85
C VAL A 112 -54.62 6.78 -4.48
N THR A 113 -53.41 6.96 -5.05
CA THR A 113 -52.63 5.85 -5.62
C THR A 113 -51.65 5.33 -4.56
N LYS A 114 -51.84 4.12 -4.12
CA LYS A 114 -50.99 3.45 -3.15
C LYS A 114 -49.94 2.61 -3.88
N TYR A 115 -48.69 2.89 -3.62
CA TYR A 115 -47.57 2.13 -4.14
C TYR A 115 -47.08 1.15 -3.05
N THR A 116 -47.20 -0.15 -3.30
CA THR A 116 -46.68 -1.18 -2.39
C THR A 116 -45.54 -1.91 -3.07
N PRO A 117 -44.33 -1.97 -2.48
CA PRO A 117 -43.28 -2.80 -3.03
C PRO A 117 -43.75 -4.26 -3.10
N ARG A 118 -43.58 -4.91 -4.25
CA ARG A 118 -43.78 -6.37 -4.31
C ARG A 118 -42.75 -7.03 -3.43
N SER A 119 -43.23 -7.90 -2.53
CA SER A 119 -42.35 -8.86 -1.86
C SER A 119 -41.68 -9.72 -2.93
N ARG A 120 -40.40 -9.84 -2.87
CA ARG A 120 -39.56 -10.66 -3.77
C ARG A 120 -39.72 -12.16 -3.47
N GLU A 121 -40.90 -12.62 -3.30
CA GLU A 121 -41.20 -14.06 -3.27
C GLU A 121 -41.73 -14.45 -4.64
N SER A 122 -40.88 -14.72 -5.59
CA SER A 122 -41.04 -15.72 -6.66
C SER A 122 -40.16 -15.43 -7.86
N ASP A 123 -39.44 -16.42 -8.30
CA ASP A 123 -39.01 -16.70 -9.68
C ASP A 123 -38.38 -15.54 -10.52
N GLY A 124 -37.61 -14.68 -9.87
CA GLY A 124 -36.50 -14.03 -10.59
C GLY A 124 -35.47 -15.10 -10.94
N PRO A 125 -34.67 -14.90 -12.05
CA PRO A 125 -33.52 -15.76 -12.27
C PRO A 125 -32.81 -15.85 -10.93
N ALA A 126 -32.58 -17.07 -10.44
CA ALA A 126 -31.84 -17.28 -9.20
C ALA A 126 -30.64 -16.37 -9.25
N LEU A 127 -30.63 -15.32 -8.40
CA LEU A 127 -29.35 -14.69 -8.09
C LEU A 127 -28.50 -15.91 -7.75
N ILE A 128 -27.50 -16.16 -8.56
CA ILE A 128 -26.43 -17.06 -8.16
C ILE A 128 -25.94 -16.42 -6.88
N SER A 129 -26.57 -16.72 -5.75
CA SER A 129 -25.92 -16.69 -4.49
C SER A 129 -24.81 -17.72 -4.71
N THR A 130 -23.64 -17.23 -5.09
CA THR A 130 -22.41 -17.91 -4.72
C THR A 130 -22.63 -18.12 -3.24
N GLY A 131 -23.15 -19.32 -2.92
CA GLY A 131 -23.49 -19.68 -1.57
C GLY A 131 -22.28 -19.27 -0.77
N SER A 132 -22.51 -18.56 0.33
CA SER A 132 -21.44 -18.31 1.28
C SER A 132 -20.77 -19.66 1.46
N ALA A 133 -19.68 -19.88 0.73
CA ALA A 133 -18.88 -21.05 0.91
C ALA A 133 -18.49 -20.96 2.38
N ARG A 134 -19.10 -21.81 3.21
CA ARG A 134 -18.77 -21.93 4.64
C ARG A 134 -17.32 -22.41 4.82
N GLY A 135 -16.50 -22.27 3.79
CA GLY A 135 -15.07 -22.55 3.75
C GLY A 135 -14.31 -21.29 3.40
N GLN A 136 -13.21 -21.08 4.06
CA GLN A 136 -12.23 -20.05 3.72
C GLN A 136 -11.87 -20.19 2.24
N ASP A 137 -11.76 -19.05 1.51
CA ASP A 137 -11.27 -19.06 0.13
C ASP A 137 -9.93 -19.83 0.10
N PRO A 138 -9.74 -20.79 -0.82
CA PRO A 138 -8.48 -21.54 -0.94
C PRO A 138 -7.25 -20.66 -1.03
N ARG A 139 -7.38 -19.44 -1.55
CA ARG A 139 -6.30 -18.43 -1.60
C ARG A 139 -5.87 -17.96 -0.21
N MET A 140 -6.76 -18.00 0.77
CA MET A 140 -6.49 -17.61 2.14
C MET A 140 -6.11 -18.79 3.05
N ALA A 141 -5.82 -19.97 2.46
CA ALA A 141 -5.48 -21.16 3.22
C ALA A 141 -4.18 -20.95 4.05
N ALA A 142 -4.21 -21.37 5.31
CA ALA A 142 -3.04 -21.38 6.20
C ALA A 142 -2.06 -22.51 5.88
N LEU A 143 -2.53 -23.57 5.19
CA LEU A 143 -1.68 -24.65 4.69
C LEU A 143 -1.16 -24.31 3.29
N PRO A 144 0.10 -24.68 3.00
CA PRO A 144 0.69 -24.42 1.70
C PRO A 144 0.06 -25.29 0.59
N ASN A 145 0.09 -24.78 -0.63
CA ASN A 145 -0.16 -25.58 -1.82
C ASN A 145 1.13 -26.30 -2.22
N GLU A 146 1.13 -27.62 -2.10
CA GLU A 146 2.31 -28.44 -2.37
C GLU A 146 2.83 -28.33 -3.81
N HIS A 147 1.94 -28.06 -4.79
CA HIS A 147 2.32 -27.88 -6.19
C HIS A 147 3.09 -26.57 -6.46
N LEU A 148 3.10 -25.64 -5.51
CA LEU A 148 3.81 -24.38 -5.60
C LEU A 148 5.10 -24.35 -4.78
N LEU A 149 5.59 -25.49 -4.37
CA LEU A 149 6.78 -25.61 -3.53
C LEU A 149 7.76 -26.66 -4.07
N GLU A 150 9.04 -26.34 -3.98
CA GLU A 150 10.15 -27.29 -4.19
C GLU A 150 10.95 -27.48 -2.91
N ASP A 151 11.41 -28.69 -2.67
CA ASP A 151 12.35 -28.96 -1.59
C ASP A 151 13.76 -28.52 -1.98
N SER A 152 14.41 -27.78 -1.10
CA SER A 152 15.78 -27.30 -1.29
C SER A 152 16.60 -27.45 -0.02
N PRO A 153 17.95 -27.38 -0.10
CA PRO A 153 18.81 -27.36 1.10
C PRO A 153 18.53 -26.18 2.03
N GLN A 154 17.89 -25.13 1.54
CA GLN A 154 17.53 -23.92 2.30
C GLN A 154 16.10 -23.96 2.86
N GLY A 155 15.36 -25.02 2.60
CA GLY A 155 13.96 -25.17 2.99
C GLY A 155 13.05 -25.30 1.77
N ARG A 156 11.76 -25.16 1.98
CA ARG A 156 10.75 -25.24 0.93
C ARG A 156 10.61 -23.90 0.23
N LEU A 157 10.97 -23.85 -1.05
CA LEU A 157 10.97 -22.62 -1.83
C LEU A 157 9.75 -22.54 -2.76
N PRO A 158 9.17 -21.34 -2.97
CA PRO A 158 8.08 -21.16 -3.90
C PRO A 158 8.52 -21.38 -5.35
N ILE A 159 7.65 -22.01 -6.14
CA ILE A 159 7.83 -22.23 -7.58
C ILE A 159 6.51 -21.96 -8.31
N VAL A 160 6.60 -21.76 -9.62
CA VAL A 160 5.42 -21.79 -10.50
C VAL A 160 4.96 -23.24 -10.64
N GLY A 161 3.68 -23.49 -10.44
CA GLY A 161 3.10 -24.83 -10.52
C GLY A 161 3.13 -25.40 -11.93
N PRO A 162 2.95 -26.73 -12.06
CA PRO A 162 2.92 -27.39 -13.36
C PRO A 162 1.82 -26.91 -14.31
N ASP A 163 0.76 -26.35 -13.75
CA ASP A 163 -0.38 -25.76 -14.44
C ASP A 163 -0.20 -24.27 -14.79
N GLY A 164 0.98 -23.70 -14.47
CA GLY A 164 1.30 -22.30 -14.65
C GLY A 164 0.79 -21.40 -13.54
N SER A 165 0.18 -21.94 -12.48
CA SER A 165 -0.23 -21.14 -11.31
C SER A 165 0.99 -20.57 -10.59
N ARG A 166 0.90 -19.29 -10.21
CA ARG A 166 1.99 -18.59 -9.51
C ARG A 166 1.65 -18.45 -8.02
N PRO A 167 2.64 -18.49 -7.12
CA PRO A 167 2.44 -18.18 -5.70
C PRO A 167 1.78 -16.81 -5.49
N MET A 168 2.16 -15.79 -6.28
CA MET A 168 1.51 -14.49 -6.24
C MET A 168 0.00 -14.60 -6.41
N ASP A 169 -0.48 -15.32 -7.42
CA ASP A 169 -1.93 -15.42 -7.70
C ASP A 169 -2.66 -16.31 -6.69
N GLN A 170 -2.00 -17.41 -6.28
CA GLN A 170 -2.57 -18.38 -5.35
C GLN A 170 -2.79 -17.80 -3.96
N TYR A 171 -1.87 -16.94 -3.51
CA TYR A 171 -1.90 -16.39 -2.15
C TYR A 171 -2.41 -14.95 -2.08
N ALA A 172 -2.74 -14.35 -3.22
CA ALA A 172 -3.36 -13.03 -3.30
C ALA A 172 -4.69 -12.99 -2.53
N ARG A 173 -4.92 -11.89 -1.80
CA ARG A 173 -6.24 -11.65 -1.22
C ARG A 173 -7.25 -11.31 -2.33
N PRO A 174 -8.41 -11.99 -2.38
CA PRO A 174 -9.49 -11.60 -3.29
C PRO A 174 -9.99 -10.19 -2.99
N TRP A 175 -10.33 -9.45 -4.03
CA TRP A 175 -10.94 -8.13 -3.97
C TRP A 175 -12.09 -8.01 -4.97
N SER A 176 -12.85 -6.92 -4.94
CA SER A 176 -14.10 -6.79 -5.71
C SER A 176 -13.92 -6.78 -7.23
N GLY A 177 -12.72 -6.43 -7.73
CA GLY A 177 -12.48 -6.18 -9.16
C GLY A 177 -13.14 -4.89 -9.68
N ALA A 178 -13.76 -4.10 -8.80
CA ALA A 178 -14.46 -2.89 -9.20
C ALA A 178 -13.49 -1.78 -9.58
N ARG A 179 -13.92 -0.93 -10.52
CA ARG A 179 -13.19 0.31 -10.83
C ARG A 179 -13.49 1.34 -9.77
N GLY A 180 -12.47 1.78 -9.05
CA GLY A 180 -12.62 2.75 -7.97
C GLY A 180 -11.27 3.14 -7.38
N VAL A 181 -11.31 3.94 -6.32
CA VAL A 181 -10.13 4.34 -5.56
C VAL A 181 -9.72 3.17 -4.66
N ARG A 182 -8.50 2.69 -4.82
CA ARG A 182 -7.96 1.56 -4.06
C ARG A 182 -6.77 1.99 -3.22
N ILE A 183 -6.68 1.47 -2.01
CA ILE A 183 -5.52 1.67 -1.14
C ILE A 183 -5.04 0.31 -0.64
N GLY A 184 -3.76 0.04 -0.84
CA GLY A 184 -3.03 -1.06 -0.21
C GLY A 184 -2.20 -0.52 0.95
N LEU A 185 -2.32 -1.15 2.11
CA LEU A 185 -1.46 -0.86 3.26
C LEU A 185 -0.63 -2.10 3.57
N VAL A 186 0.66 -1.89 3.78
CA VAL A 186 1.61 -2.94 4.15
C VAL A 186 2.22 -2.61 5.49
N VAL A 187 2.13 -3.53 6.44
CA VAL A 187 2.77 -3.40 7.74
C VAL A 187 3.91 -4.40 7.84
N GLY A 188 5.13 -3.88 8.00
CA GLY A 188 6.36 -4.66 8.04
C GLY A 188 6.94 -4.85 9.43
N GLY A 189 8.03 -5.65 9.52
CA GLY A 189 8.72 -5.95 10.77
C GLY A 189 8.03 -7.00 11.63
N LEU A 190 7.03 -7.73 11.08
CA LEU A 190 6.39 -8.81 11.82
C LEU A 190 7.35 -9.97 12.07
N GLY A 191 7.15 -10.68 13.17
CA GLY A 191 8.03 -11.74 13.63
C GLY A 191 9.19 -11.27 14.52
N LEU A 192 9.53 -9.97 14.54
CA LEU A 192 10.59 -9.41 15.40
C LEU A 192 10.14 -9.29 16.86
N SER A 193 8.90 -8.84 17.08
CA SER A 193 8.25 -8.76 18.40
C SER A 193 7.07 -9.70 18.47
N GLN A 194 7.01 -10.56 19.48
CA GLN A 194 5.89 -11.49 19.67
C GLN A 194 4.57 -10.73 19.93
N THR A 195 4.62 -9.76 20.83
CA THR A 195 3.43 -8.95 21.19
C THR A 195 3.00 -8.02 20.05
N GLY A 196 3.95 -7.35 19.39
CA GLY A 196 3.66 -6.50 18.23
C GLY A 196 3.08 -7.29 17.05
N THR A 197 3.62 -8.49 16.79
CA THR A 197 3.10 -9.35 15.73
C THR A 197 1.68 -9.82 16.04
N GLN A 198 1.42 -10.29 17.26
CA GLN A 198 0.08 -10.71 17.68
C GLN A 198 -0.93 -9.56 17.58
N ARG A 199 -0.53 -8.37 18.04
CA ARG A 199 -1.37 -7.18 17.95
C ARG A 199 -1.69 -6.83 16.50
N ALA A 200 -0.68 -6.78 15.63
CA ALA A 200 -0.87 -6.44 14.22
C ALA A 200 -1.85 -7.41 13.53
N ILE A 201 -1.73 -8.72 13.77
CA ILE A 201 -2.63 -9.73 13.21
C ILE A 201 -4.07 -9.53 13.72
N ASN A 202 -4.25 -9.26 15.03
CA ASN A 202 -5.59 -9.21 15.63
C ASN A 202 -6.32 -7.88 15.42
N GLU A 203 -5.59 -6.75 15.35
CA GLU A 203 -6.19 -5.42 15.32
C GLU A 203 -6.30 -4.82 13.92
N LEU A 204 -5.41 -5.22 12.98
CA LEU A 204 -5.48 -4.71 11.61
C LEU A 204 -6.61 -5.39 10.82
N PRO A 205 -7.35 -4.63 10.00
CA PRO A 205 -8.29 -5.22 9.05
C PRO A 205 -7.59 -6.20 8.10
N PRO A 206 -8.27 -7.31 7.71
CA PRO A 206 -7.67 -8.35 6.90
C PRO A 206 -7.22 -7.89 5.48
N GLU A 207 -7.62 -6.70 5.05
CA GLU A 207 -7.16 -6.06 3.81
C GLU A 207 -5.72 -5.56 3.89
N VAL A 208 -5.18 -5.38 5.12
CA VAL A 208 -3.78 -4.98 5.30
C VAL A 208 -2.87 -6.15 4.97
N THR A 209 -1.91 -5.94 4.09
CA THR A 209 -0.86 -6.91 3.78
C THR A 209 0.19 -6.90 4.89
N LEU A 210 0.58 -8.07 5.36
CA LEU A 210 1.55 -8.24 6.45
C LEU A 210 2.91 -8.69 5.91
N ALA A 211 3.98 -7.92 6.17
CA ALA A 211 5.33 -8.25 5.74
C ALA A 211 6.16 -8.80 6.92
N PHE A 212 6.50 -10.09 6.84
CA PHE A 212 7.27 -10.77 7.85
C PHE A 212 8.76 -10.59 7.63
N ALA A 213 9.47 -10.11 8.64
CA ALA A 213 10.92 -10.01 8.60
C ALA A 213 11.54 -11.41 8.56
N ALA A 214 12.39 -11.70 7.57
CA ALA A 214 13.01 -13.03 7.40
C ALA A 214 13.87 -13.48 8.59
N ALA A 215 14.35 -12.55 9.42
CA ALA A 215 15.09 -12.82 10.66
C ALA A 215 14.20 -12.98 11.90
N GLY A 216 12.87 -12.94 11.73
CA GLY A 216 11.92 -13.05 12.84
C GLY A 216 11.87 -14.43 13.48
N ASN A 217 11.12 -14.53 14.58
CA ASN A 217 10.95 -15.76 15.34
C ASN A 217 9.55 -16.35 15.17
N SER A 218 9.43 -17.68 15.19
CA SER A 218 8.15 -18.38 15.10
C SER A 218 7.33 -18.02 13.84
N LEU A 219 8.02 -17.69 12.74
CA LEU A 219 7.43 -17.15 11.53
C LEU A 219 6.34 -18.06 10.94
N GLN A 220 6.57 -19.38 10.94
CA GLN A 220 5.60 -20.35 10.42
C GLN A 220 4.26 -20.29 11.18
N ARG A 221 4.29 -20.14 12.50
CA ARG A 221 3.08 -19.98 13.32
C ARG A 221 2.36 -18.68 12.98
N TRP A 222 3.09 -17.58 12.95
CA TRP A 222 2.54 -16.26 12.64
C TRP A 222 1.95 -16.18 11.24
N MET A 223 2.62 -16.77 10.26
CA MET A 223 2.11 -16.88 8.90
C MET A 223 0.75 -17.60 8.89
N GLN A 224 0.64 -18.74 9.60
CA GLN A 224 -0.61 -19.50 9.66
C GLN A 224 -1.73 -18.69 10.33
N GLU A 225 -1.44 -17.96 11.42
CA GLU A 225 -2.41 -17.08 12.07
C GLU A 225 -2.85 -15.96 11.11
N ALA A 226 -1.92 -15.22 10.53
CA ALA A 226 -2.22 -14.13 9.59
C ALA A 226 -3.07 -14.62 8.40
N ARG A 227 -2.78 -15.80 7.84
CA ARG A 227 -3.58 -16.38 6.76
C ARG A 227 -4.99 -16.77 7.20
N ARG A 228 -5.17 -17.32 8.44
CA ARG A 228 -6.50 -17.61 8.99
C ARG A 228 -7.33 -16.36 9.17
N ASP A 229 -6.69 -15.26 9.57
CA ASP A 229 -7.36 -13.96 9.76
C ASP A 229 -7.58 -13.20 8.43
N GLY A 230 -7.10 -13.77 7.31
CA GLY A 230 -7.40 -13.29 5.98
C GLY A 230 -6.38 -12.32 5.39
N HIS A 231 -5.23 -12.14 6.03
CA HIS A 231 -4.17 -11.26 5.52
C HIS A 231 -3.40 -11.86 4.34
N GLU A 232 -3.11 -11.01 3.37
CA GLU A 232 -2.08 -11.27 2.38
C GLU A 232 -0.69 -11.10 3.02
N ILE A 233 0.29 -11.91 2.56
CA ILE A 233 1.62 -11.94 3.18
C ILE A 233 2.70 -11.62 2.17
N LEU A 234 3.66 -10.80 2.59
CA LEU A 234 4.97 -10.61 1.98
C LEU A 234 6.08 -11.11 2.91
N LEU A 235 7.21 -11.48 2.33
CA LEU A 235 8.44 -11.71 3.06
C LEU A 235 9.37 -10.50 2.92
N GLN A 236 9.79 -9.92 4.04
CA GLN A 236 10.65 -8.75 4.06
C GLN A 236 12.12 -9.17 4.11
N ILE A 237 12.88 -8.81 3.06
CA ILE A 237 14.27 -9.20 2.85
C ILE A 237 15.21 -8.04 3.18
N PRO A 238 16.15 -8.22 4.12
CA PRO A 238 17.15 -7.21 4.44
C PRO A 238 18.13 -7.02 3.28
N MET A 239 18.38 -5.76 2.90
CA MET A 239 19.26 -5.39 1.79
C MET A 239 20.18 -4.24 2.20
N GLU A 240 21.38 -4.15 1.60
CA GLU A 240 22.42 -3.18 1.93
C GLU A 240 21.96 -1.74 1.66
N PRO A 241 21.91 -0.84 2.69
CA PRO A 241 21.68 0.58 2.52
C PRO A 241 22.96 1.32 2.14
N PHE A 242 22.86 2.61 1.77
CA PHE A 242 24.01 3.43 1.39
C PHE A 242 25.00 3.67 2.55
N ASP A 243 24.51 3.72 3.76
CA ASP A 243 25.27 3.96 5.00
C ASP A 243 25.73 2.68 5.71
N TYR A 244 25.67 1.52 5.03
CA TYR A 244 26.28 0.31 5.54
C TYR A 244 27.81 0.47 5.72
N PRO A 245 28.45 0.00 6.81
CA PRO A 245 27.89 -0.83 7.88
C PRO A 245 27.34 -0.06 9.10
N ASP A 246 27.30 1.28 9.06
CA ASP A 246 26.82 2.07 10.19
C ASP A 246 25.31 1.81 10.44
N ASN A 247 24.55 1.55 9.37
CA ASN A 247 23.16 1.07 9.41
C ASN A 247 23.13 -0.37 8.85
N ASP A 248 23.24 -1.34 9.74
CA ASP A 248 23.26 -2.77 9.38
C ASP A 248 21.82 -3.32 9.37
N PRO A 249 21.29 -3.79 8.22
CA PRO A 249 19.95 -4.36 8.13
C PRO A 249 19.81 -5.74 8.82
N GLY A 250 20.90 -6.26 9.36
CA GLY A 250 20.91 -7.49 10.12
C GLY A 250 21.41 -8.72 9.35
N PRO A 251 21.24 -9.90 9.94
CA PRO A 251 21.76 -11.14 9.37
C PRO A 251 21.07 -11.49 8.05
N ARG A 252 21.81 -12.12 7.16
CA ARG A 252 21.33 -12.55 5.83
C ARG A 252 21.01 -11.39 4.88
N ALA A 253 21.52 -10.19 5.15
CA ALA A 253 21.37 -9.06 4.25
C ALA A 253 22.00 -9.32 2.89
N LEU A 254 21.25 -9.02 1.82
CA LEU A 254 21.78 -9.02 0.46
C LEU A 254 22.71 -7.83 0.30
N ARG A 255 23.92 -8.04 -0.21
CA ARG A 255 24.96 -7.02 -0.25
C ARG A 255 25.62 -6.95 -1.62
N VAL A 256 25.95 -5.76 -2.04
CA VAL A 256 26.66 -5.49 -3.31
C VAL A 256 28.04 -6.19 -3.35
N SER A 257 28.71 -6.28 -2.19
CA SER A 257 30.04 -6.93 -2.07
C SER A 257 30.01 -8.46 -2.18
N LEU A 258 28.81 -9.09 -2.10
CA LEU A 258 28.70 -10.54 -2.23
C LEU A 258 28.53 -10.94 -3.70
N SER A 259 29.01 -12.15 -4.05
CA SER A 259 28.70 -12.71 -5.37
C SER A 259 27.21 -13.02 -5.53
N ALA A 260 26.71 -13.04 -6.78
CA ALA A 260 25.35 -13.42 -7.10
C ALA A 260 24.93 -14.75 -6.44
N THR A 261 25.80 -15.77 -6.47
CA THR A 261 25.55 -17.07 -5.85
C THR A 261 25.35 -16.94 -4.33
N LYS A 262 26.13 -16.11 -3.66
CA LYS A 262 25.98 -15.89 -2.21
C LYS A 262 24.71 -15.11 -1.89
N ASN A 263 24.40 -14.05 -2.65
CA ASN A 263 23.15 -13.30 -2.48
C ASN A 263 21.93 -14.19 -2.69
N LEU A 264 21.92 -15.02 -3.75
CA LEU A 264 20.84 -15.98 -3.98
C LEU A 264 20.72 -17.03 -2.86
N ALA A 265 21.85 -17.51 -2.30
CA ALA A 265 21.81 -18.43 -1.18
C ALA A 265 21.19 -17.81 0.09
N GLU A 266 21.50 -16.55 0.40
CA GLU A 266 20.88 -15.82 1.52
C GLU A 266 19.39 -15.51 1.25
N LEU A 267 19.05 -15.14 0.00
CA LEU A 267 17.66 -14.96 -0.43
C LEU A 267 16.85 -16.26 -0.23
N HIS A 268 17.33 -17.38 -0.77
CA HIS A 268 16.64 -18.66 -0.66
C HIS A 268 16.52 -19.14 0.80
N ARG A 269 17.54 -18.89 1.63
CA ARG A 269 17.45 -19.19 3.07
C ARG A 269 16.34 -18.37 3.73
N SER A 270 16.21 -17.11 3.36
CA SER A 270 15.13 -16.24 3.83
C SER A 270 13.76 -16.70 3.31
N MET A 271 13.67 -17.07 2.03
CA MET A 271 12.43 -17.59 1.42
C MET A 271 11.94 -18.88 2.04
N GLY A 272 12.87 -19.73 2.51
CA GLY A 272 12.53 -21.01 3.14
C GLY A 272 11.98 -20.93 4.57
N GLU A 273 11.96 -19.74 5.19
CA GLU A 273 11.47 -19.55 6.56
C GLU A 273 9.94 -19.70 6.69
N ILE A 274 9.20 -19.30 5.66
CA ILE A 274 7.74 -19.43 5.58
C ILE A 274 7.29 -19.81 4.17
N THR A 275 6.03 -20.19 4.06
CA THR A 275 5.32 -20.44 2.82
C THR A 275 4.12 -19.47 2.67
N ASN A 276 3.28 -19.61 1.68
CA ASN A 276 1.98 -18.93 1.55
C ASN A 276 2.07 -17.41 1.44
N TYR A 277 3.14 -16.89 0.83
CA TYR A 277 3.30 -15.46 0.57
C TYR A 277 3.21 -15.15 -0.93
N THR A 278 2.77 -13.94 -1.26
CA THR A 278 2.61 -13.47 -2.65
C THR A 278 3.91 -12.99 -3.27
N GLY A 279 4.86 -12.56 -2.44
CA GLY A 279 6.12 -12.02 -2.93
C GLY A 279 7.03 -11.54 -1.83
N ILE A 280 8.02 -10.75 -2.21
CA ILE A 280 8.96 -10.15 -1.28
C ILE A 280 8.90 -8.63 -1.32
N MET A 281 9.37 -8.02 -0.23
CA MET A 281 9.57 -6.58 -0.06
C MET A 281 10.97 -6.34 0.47
N ASN A 282 11.66 -5.30 0.04
CA ASN A 282 12.94 -4.92 0.63
C ASN A 282 12.76 -4.37 2.05
N TYR A 283 13.75 -4.56 2.87
CA TYR A 283 13.98 -3.81 4.11
C TYR A 283 15.30 -3.06 3.96
N LEU A 284 15.25 -1.73 4.03
CA LEU A 284 16.35 -0.86 3.61
C LEU A 284 16.74 -1.12 2.15
N GLY A 285 18.02 -1.19 1.82
CA GLY A 285 18.50 -1.65 0.52
C GLY A 285 18.76 -0.56 -0.50
N GLY A 286 18.80 0.71 -0.12
CA GLY A 286 19.00 1.80 -1.07
C GLY A 286 20.20 1.60 -2.00
N ARG A 287 21.32 1.08 -1.48
CA ARG A 287 22.49 0.75 -2.27
C ARG A 287 22.30 -0.50 -3.12
N PHE A 288 21.77 -1.57 -2.53
CA PHE A 288 21.57 -2.83 -3.25
C PHE A 288 20.61 -2.66 -4.43
N LEU A 289 19.52 -1.91 -4.24
CA LEU A 289 18.52 -1.65 -5.28
C LEU A 289 19.04 -0.72 -6.40
N SER A 290 20.09 0.05 -6.15
CA SER A 290 20.71 0.94 -7.16
C SER A 290 21.79 0.26 -8.01
N GLU A 291 22.21 -0.96 -7.66
CA GLU A 291 23.28 -1.70 -8.34
C GLU A 291 22.70 -2.83 -9.19
N ALA A 292 22.67 -2.61 -10.51
CA ALA A 292 22.05 -3.55 -11.46
C ALA A 292 22.64 -4.96 -11.37
N ASP A 293 23.97 -5.08 -11.30
CA ASP A 293 24.66 -6.38 -11.26
C ASP A 293 24.33 -7.20 -10.00
N ALA A 294 24.01 -6.52 -8.90
CA ALA A 294 23.62 -7.16 -7.64
C ALA A 294 22.13 -7.52 -7.62
N LEU A 295 21.27 -6.67 -8.15
CA LEU A 295 19.82 -6.82 -8.12
C LEU A 295 19.29 -7.75 -9.22
N GLU A 296 19.90 -7.76 -10.42
CA GLU A 296 19.45 -8.55 -11.57
C GLU A 296 19.28 -10.05 -11.27
N PRO A 297 20.25 -10.75 -10.61
CA PRO A 297 20.09 -12.16 -10.27
C PRO A 297 18.88 -12.42 -9.37
N VAL A 298 18.59 -11.50 -8.44
CA VAL A 298 17.44 -11.58 -7.54
C VAL A 298 16.14 -11.43 -8.31
N MET A 299 16.01 -10.41 -9.15
CA MET A 299 14.79 -10.19 -9.94
C MET A 299 14.53 -11.34 -10.91
N ARG A 300 15.57 -11.87 -11.53
CA ARG A 300 15.48 -13.06 -12.39
C ARG A 300 14.98 -14.30 -11.64
N ASP A 301 15.42 -14.52 -10.41
CA ASP A 301 14.95 -15.63 -9.58
C ASP A 301 13.49 -15.45 -9.17
N LEU A 302 13.08 -14.22 -8.80
CA LEU A 302 11.69 -13.91 -8.46
C LEU A 302 10.73 -14.15 -9.64
N GLY A 303 11.09 -13.72 -10.85
CA GLY A 303 10.29 -13.95 -12.04
C GLY A 303 10.09 -15.44 -12.32
N LYS A 304 11.15 -16.25 -12.21
CA LYS A 304 11.08 -17.70 -12.34
C LYS A 304 10.19 -18.37 -11.30
N ARG A 305 10.09 -17.80 -10.11
CA ARG A 305 9.30 -18.31 -8.99
C ARG A 305 7.85 -17.79 -8.97
N GLY A 306 7.50 -16.88 -9.88
CA GLY A 306 6.16 -16.29 -9.94
C GLY A 306 5.80 -15.46 -8.70
N LEU A 307 6.79 -14.78 -8.13
CA LEU A 307 6.66 -13.91 -6.96
C LEU A 307 6.61 -12.44 -7.38
N LEU A 308 5.83 -11.62 -6.68
CA LEU A 308 5.89 -10.18 -6.82
C LEU A 308 7.07 -9.57 -6.05
N PHE A 309 7.53 -8.41 -6.48
CA PHE A 309 8.44 -7.55 -5.73
C PHE A 309 7.78 -6.22 -5.38
N LEU A 310 7.69 -5.91 -4.10
CA LEU A 310 7.27 -4.59 -3.61
C LEU A 310 8.51 -3.80 -3.17
N ASP A 311 8.78 -2.70 -3.84
CA ASP A 311 9.78 -1.71 -3.44
C ASP A 311 9.18 -0.79 -2.37
N ASP A 312 9.86 -0.59 -1.25
CA ASP A 312 9.38 0.27 -0.15
C ASP A 312 9.34 1.77 -0.48
N GLY A 313 9.82 2.14 -1.67
CA GLY A 313 9.79 3.52 -2.17
C GLY A 313 10.77 4.46 -1.48
N THR A 314 11.65 3.99 -0.61
CA THR A 314 12.58 4.84 0.14
C THR A 314 13.80 5.28 -0.67
N SER A 315 14.12 4.60 -1.78
CA SER A 315 15.26 4.91 -2.64
C SER A 315 14.84 5.41 -4.02
N ALA A 316 15.09 6.69 -4.29
CA ALA A 316 14.87 7.28 -5.62
C ALA A 316 15.81 6.72 -6.72
N GLN A 317 16.87 6.01 -6.34
CA GLN A 317 17.84 5.41 -7.25
C GLN A 317 17.56 3.93 -7.54
N SER A 318 16.43 3.40 -7.05
CA SER A 318 16.08 1.99 -7.25
C SER A 318 15.89 1.65 -8.72
N LEU A 319 16.51 0.56 -9.14
CA LEU A 319 16.36 -0.05 -10.46
C LEU A 319 15.32 -1.17 -10.48
N SER A 320 14.61 -1.39 -9.36
CA SER A 320 13.69 -2.52 -9.19
C SER A 320 12.62 -2.57 -10.28
N GLY A 321 11.98 -1.45 -10.62
CA GLY A 321 10.96 -1.40 -11.67
C GLY A 321 11.49 -1.66 -13.07
N THR A 322 12.72 -1.19 -13.37
CA THR A 322 13.36 -1.45 -14.67
C THR A 322 13.68 -2.93 -14.84
N LEU A 323 14.26 -3.55 -13.82
CA LEU A 323 14.62 -4.96 -13.85
C LEU A 323 13.39 -5.87 -13.74
N ALA A 324 12.38 -5.47 -12.98
CA ALA A 324 11.10 -6.19 -12.91
C ALA A 324 10.46 -6.31 -14.31
N GLY A 325 10.45 -5.22 -15.08
CA GLY A 325 9.97 -5.24 -16.47
C GLY A 325 10.81 -6.13 -17.40
N ALA A 326 12.11 -6.26 -17.14
CA ALA A 326 13.01 -7.11 -17.95
C ALA A 326 12.88 -8.61 -17.64
N PHE A 327 12.41 -8.98 -16.46
CA PHE A 327 12.30 -10.37 -16.00
C PHE A 327 10.87 -10.82 -15.68
N ASP A 328 9.87 -10.10 -16.16
CA ASP A 328 8.45 -10.39 -15.99
C ASP A 328 8.03 -10.56 -14.52
N VAL A 329 8.65 -9.78 -13.62
CA VAL A 329 8.30 -9.75 -12.20
C VAL A 329 7.15 -8.79 -11.96
N PRO A 330 6.01 -9.21 -11.42
CA PRO A 330 4.99 -8.31 -10.93
C PRO A 330 5.57 -7.34 -9.89
N HIS A 331 5.39 -6.04 -10.11
CA HIS A 331 6.14 -5.04 -9.35
C HIS A 331 5.27 -3.85 -8.92
N GLY A 332 5.49 -3.38 -7.70
CA GLY A 332 4.91 -2.15 -7.16
C GLY A 332 5.93 -1.32 -6.41
N TYR A 333 5.66 -0.01 -6.35
CA TYR A 333 6.34 0.91 -5.44
C TYR A 333 5.38 1.35 -4.34
N ALA A 334 5.87 1.46 -3.11
CA ALA A 334 5.15 2.19 -2.09
C ALA A 334 5.20 3.70 -2.38
N ASP A 335 4.03 4.33 -2.35
CA ASP A 335 3.91 5.78 -2.57
C ASP A 335 4.35 6.58 -1.35
N LEU A 336 4.14 6.04 -0.14
CA LEU A 336 4.45 6.71 1.12
C LEU A 336 4.86 5.73 2.23
N VAL A 337 5.83 6.15 3.05
CA VAL A 337 6.02 5.63 4.41
C VAL A 337 5.11 6.43 5.34
N VAL A 338 4.12 5.78 5.97
CA VAL A 338 3.08 6.47 6.75
C VAL A 338 3.47 6.73 8.19
N ASP A 339 4.44 6.00 8.72
CA ASP A 339 4.91 6.08 10.11
C ASP A 339 6.40 6.45 10.25
N GLY A 340 6.94 7.20 9.28
CA GLY A 340 8.30 7.76 9.39
C GLY A 340 8.50 8.63 10.63
N GLU A 341 7.43 9.19 11.19
CA GLU A 341 7.35 9.79 12.52
C GLU A 341 6.26 9.06 13.31
N ILE A 342 6.67 8.38 14.41
CA ILE A 342 5.78 7.56 15.25
C ILE A 342 4.97 8.47 16.18
N SER A 343 3.98 9.16 15.61
CA SER A 343 2.97 9.88 16.37
C SER A 343 1.65 9.80 15.63
N ARG A 344 0.54 9.63 16.36
CA ARG A 344 -0.79 9.53 15.77
C ARG A 344 -1.10 10.66 14.79
N GLY A 345 -0.77 11.89 15.15
CA GLY A 345 -1.02 13.05 14.30
C GLY A 345 -0.22 13.04 13.00
N ALA A 346 1.04 12.59 13.03
CA ALA A 346 1.87 12.46 11.84
C ALA A 346 1.37 11.33 10.94
N ILE A 347 1.07 10.16 11.51
CA ILE A 347 0.53 9.01 10.80
C ILE A 347 -0.79 9.35 10.11
N LEU A 348 -1.74 10.00 10.81
CA LEU A 348 -3.00 10.43 10.19
C LEU A 348 -2.80 11.38 9.01
N ARG A 349 -1.90 12.37 9.13
CA ARG A 349 -1.58 13.27 8.00
C ARG A 349 -1.04 12.51 6.80
N LYS A 350 -0.21 11.48 7.02
CA LYS A 350 0.33 10.64 5.95
C LYS A 350 -0.72 9.70 5.34
N LEU A 351 -1.62 9.17 6.12
CA LEU A 351 -2.75 8.38 5.63
C LEU A 351 -3.71 9.25 4.77
N ASP A 352 -4.00 10.48 5.19
CA ASP A 352 -4.79 11.42 4.40
C ASP A 352 -4.05 11.87 3.11
N GLU A 353 -2.72 11.94 3.14
CA GLU A 353 -1.90 12.16 1.95
C GLU A 353 -1.98 10.97 0.99
N LEU A 354 -1.90 9.75 1.51
CA LEU A 354 -2.06 8.51 0.75
C LEU A 354 -3.42 8.44 0.07
N GLU A 355 -4.50 8.80 0.77
CA GLU A 355 -5.84 8.91 0.19
C GLU A 355 -5.87 9.89 -0.99
N ARG A 356 -5.22 11.05 -0.85
CA ARG A 356 -5.15 12.04 -1.94
C ARG A 356 -4.39 11.51 -3.16
N ILE A 357 -3.31 10.74 -2.94
CA ILE A 357 -2.56 10.07 -4.01
C ILE A 357 -3.46 9.03 -4.70
N ALA A 358 -4.12 8.17 -3.92
CA ALA A 358 -5.01 7.15 -4.45
C ALA A 358 -6.16 7.75 -5.29
N ARG A 359 -6.75 8.86 -4.84
CA ARG A 359 -7.81 9.56 -5.59
C ARG A 359 -7.32 10.14 -6.91
N ARG A 360 -6.06 10.56 -7.01
CA ARG A 360 -5.48 11.08 -8.26
C ARG A 360 -5.10 9.97 -9.23
N ASN A 361 -4.54 8.88 -8.72
CA ASN A 361 -3.92 7.83 -9.52
C ASN A 361 -4.82 6.59 -9.70
N GLY A 362 -5.97 6.53 -9.00
CA GLY A 362 -6.84 5.35 -8.96
C GLY A 362 -6.39 4.29 -7.95
N GLY A 363 -5.18 4.38 -7.44
CA GLY A 363 -4.64 3.49 -6.40
C GLY A 363 -3.39 4.06 -5.77
N ALA A 364 -3.08 3.65 -4.53
CA ALA A 364 -1.85 3.98 -3.83
C ALA A 364 -1.47 2.90 -2.82
N ILE A 365 -0.16 2.76 -2.57
CA ILE A 365 0.40 1.83 -1.60
C ILE A 365 1.11 2.61 -0.50
N GLY A 366 0.70 2.38 0.76
CA GLY A 366 1.37 2.90 1.93
C GLY A 366 2.08 1.80 2.70
N VAL A 367 3.26 2.10 3.25
CA VAL A 367 4.02 1.17 4.09
C VAL A 367 4.17 1.72 5.50
N ALA A 368 4.15 0.84 6.50
CA ALA A 368 4.34 1.14 7.91
C ALA A 368 5.07 -0.01 8.60
N SER A 369 5.47 0.23 9.85
CA SER A 369 6.06 -0.77 10.73
C SER A 369 5.04 -1.21 11.80
N ALA A 370 5.22 -2.41 12.35
CA ALA A 370 4.35 -2.99 13.36
C ALA A 370 4.56 -2.37 14.76
N PHE A 371 4.62 -1.04 14.85
CA PHE A 371 4.60 -0.31 16.13
C PHE A 371 3.16 -0.17 16.64
N ASP A 372 2.98 -0.18 17.94
CA ASP A 372 1.67 -0.10 18.58
C ASP A 372 0.84 1.10 18.09
N GLU A 373 1.47 2.29 18.02
CA GLU A 373 0.83 3.52 17.54
C GLU A 373 0.44 3.45 16.06
N SER A 374 1.29 2.81 15.22
CA SER A 374 1.02 2.63 13.79
C SER A 374 -0.16 1.70 13.58
N VAL A 375 -0.17 0.54 14.25
CA VAL A 375 -1.25 -0.46 14.14
C VAL A 375 -2.59 0.14 14.56
N GLU A 376 -2.66 0.76 15.75
CA GLU A 376 -3.89 1.36 16.27
C GLU A 376 -4.41 2.48 15.36
N THR A 377 -3.51 3.36 14.90
CA THR A 377 -3.90 4.51 14.08
C THR A 377 -4.38 4.08 12.70
N ILE A 378 -3.69 3.11 12.07
CA ILE A 378 -4.08 2.57 10.77
C ILE A 378 -5.45 1.89 10.86
N ALA A 379 -5.66 1.01 11.86
CA ALA A 379 -6.93 0.30 12.01
C ALA A 379 -8.12 1.27 12.13
N LYS A 380 -8.02 2.28 12.99
CA LYS A 380 -9.07 3.29 13.18
C LYS A 380 -9.30 4.13 11.92
N TRP A 381 -8.23 4.55 11.26
CA TRP A 381 -8.35 5.35 10.04
C TRP A 381 -9.02 4.55 8.91
N MET A 382 -8.71 3.26 8.76
CA MET A 382 -9.34 2.40 7.75
C MET A 382 -10.85 2.25 7.98
N GLU A 383 -11.28 2.08 9.23
CA GLU A 383 -12.69 2.03 9.59
C GLU A 383 -13.42 3.32 9.16
N GLU A 384 -12.84 4.48 9.46
CA GLU A 384 -13.39 5.78 9.06
C GLU A 384 -13.36 6.01 7.53
N ALA A 385 -12.29 5.56 6.86
CA ALA A 385 -12.07 5.78 5.43
C ALA A 385 -12.92 4.88 4.54
N GLY A 386 -13.33 3.69 5.00
CA GLY A 386 -14.19 2.78 4.26
C GLY A 386 -15.51 3.43 3.82
N GLY A 387 -16.07 4.34 4.63
CA GLY A 387 -17.27 5.10 4.30
C GLY A 387 -17.09 6.18 3.21
N ARG A 388 -15.86 6.47 2.79
CA ARG A 388 -15.53 7.53 1.81
C ARG A 388 -15.38 7.03 0.36
N GLY A 389 -15.81 5.79 0.08
CA GLY A 389 -15.75 5.18 -1.26
C GLY A 389 -14.35 4.70 -1.65
N ILE A 390 -13.55 4.31 -0.68
CA ILE A 390 -12.24 3.69 -0.85
C ILE A 390 -12.39 2.19 -0.68
N GLU A 391 -11.82 1.42 -1.58
CA GLU A 391 -11.65 -0.02 -1.41
C GLU A 391 -10.23 -0.30 -0.88
N PHE A 392 -10.14 -0.93 0.27
CA PHE A 392 -8.88 -1.46 0.78
C PHE A 392 -8.64 -2.83 0.17
N VAL A 393 -7.41 -3.04 -0.32
CA VAL A 393 -7.06 -4.26 -1.06
C VAL A 393 -5.68 -4.77 -0.63
N GLY A 394 -5.45 -6.08 -0.77
CA GLY A 394 -4.11 -6.64 -0.69
C GLY A 394 -3.19 -6.00 -1.74
N VAL A 395 -1.91 -5.87 -1.42
CA VAL A 395 -0.95 -5.17 -2.29
C VAL A 395 -0.83 -5.80 -3.67
N SER A 396 -1.07 -7.12 -3.79
CA SER A 396 -1.07 -7.83 -5.08
C SER A 396 -2.06 -7.27 -6.10
N ALA A 397 -3.14 -6.62 -5.64
CA ALA A 397 -4.14 -5.97 -6.49
C ALA A 397 -3.69 -4.61 -7.08
N LEU A 398 -2.55 -4.07 -6.63
CA LEU A 398 -2.04 -2.75 -7.01
C LEU A 398 -0.71 -2.81 -7.76
N VAL A 399 -0.05 -3.96 -7.78
CA VAL A 399 1.19 -4.12 -8.53
C VAL A 399 0.93 -4.17 -10.04
N ASN A 400 1.91 -3.72 -10.80
CA ASN A 400 1.90 -3.86 -12.25
C ASN A 400 2.38 -5.27 -12.63
N ASP A 401 1.47 -6.10 -13.14
CA ASP A 401 1.77 -7.46 -13.59
C ASP A 401 1.97 -7.50 -15.11
N PRO A 402 3.18 -7.78 -15.60
CA PRO A 402 3.44 -7.90 -17.03
C PRO A 402 2.61 -8.96 -17.75
N GLN A 403 2.19 -10.01 -17.04
CA GLN A 403 1.40 -11.12 -17.61
C GLN A 403 -0.11 -10.84 -17.68
N GLN A 404 -0.58 -9.74 -17.10
CA GLN A 404 -1.99 -9.33 -17.13
C GLN A 404 -2.25 -8.14 -18.07
N ARG A 405 -1.30 -7.83 -18.95
CA ARG A 405 -1.42 -6.75 -19.94
C ARG A 405 -2.14 -7.20 -21.21
#